data_a58013dd7c04cc0b8d503a9d1df22eef
#
_entry.id   a58013dd7c04cc0b8d503a9d1df22eef
#
_cell.length_a   1.000
_cell.length_b   1.000
_cell.length_c   1.000
_cell.angle_alpha   90.00
_cell.angle_beta   90.00
_cell.angle_gamma   90.00
#
_symmetry.space_group_name_H-M   'P 1'
#
loop_
_entity.id
_entity.type
_entity.pdbx_description
1 polymer ?
#
loop_
_entity_poly.entity_id
_entity_poly.type
_entity_poly.pdbx_seq_one_letter_code
_entity_poly.pdbx_strand_id
1 'polypeptide(L)'
;DLVLGPVDENALREIFAVLSFRTLLTRVLKLRGGDGTQHIAQAAKLAVESAPESQETTESLPEAAAKVIDNLPSAPMDSRVASVAEIQGLVNSGGAFVHVEIIDGRLVGLGIATLGERLNWNGEDQDSALALLKHGGFGGWDTKALRKKLHSIDIWPDVITDDALLVSYLVDPISKDLHPDSIIRQYAGIDVVRQDPNELLSESDPSLDAWVYAVISAVLIPHLEDSGQLGVYRDIELPASEVLSKMEITGIAMDSSALQTQFDELTLEVEQIAKQAYEIIGHEVNLASPKQLQVVLFEELGMQGTKALKTGYSTNAEALSTLFEQTEHPFLERLLAHRDSTKLRQMTETLLKAIQDDGRIHTNYSQVGTSTGRLSSESPNLQNIPIKTDRGQRLRSAFVAGPGFETLLTADYSQIEMRIMAHLSEDEGLIEAFRIGEDLHNFVGARLYGVEPSDVTGQMRSKVKAMSYGLVYGLSEFGLGRQLRITGKEAKQLMSDYFDRFGGVKRYLDTVVQ
;
A
#
# COMPACT_ATOMS: atom_id res chain seq x y z
N ASP A 1 23.97 41.71 -6.19
CA ASP A 1 24.90 40.56 -6.36
C ASP A 1 24.95 39.77 -5.06
N LEU A 2 24.17 38.69 -5.01
CA LEU A 2 24.22 37.70 -3.93
C LEU A 2 25.39 36.74 -4.23
N VAL A 3 26.58 37.04 -3.69
CA VAL A 3 27.69 36.09 -3.70
C VAL A 3 27.49 35.13 -2.52
N LEU A 4 27.25 33.85 -2.83
CA LEU A 4 27.21 32.78 -1.82
C LEU A 4 28.59 32.69 -1.14
N GLY A 5 28.66 33.04 0.15
CA GLY A 5 29.86 32.89 0.98
C GLY A 5 30.30 31.40 1.10
N PRO A 6 31.49 31.16 1.67
CA PRO A 6 31.97 29.81 1.92
C PRO A 6 30.97 29.09 2.84
N VAL A 7 30.56 27.92 2.42
CA VAL A 7 29.61 27.09 3.19
C VAL A 7 30.41 26.29 4.21
N ASP A 8 30.01 26.36 5.46
CA ASP A 8 30.50 25.47 6.50
C ASP A 8 29.95 24.05 6.28
N GLU A 9 30.83 23.18 5.79
CA GLU A 9 30.45 21.77 5.50
C GLU A 9 30.05 21.00 6.76
N ASN A 10 30.62 21.35 7.92
CA ASN A 10 30.30 20.67 9.16
C ASN A 10 28.89 21.06 9.65
N ALA A 11 28.58 22.35 9.62
CA ALA A 11 27.22 22.82 9.94
C ALA A 11 26.17 22.28 8.98
N LEU A 12 26.52 22.13 7.68
CA LEU A 12 25.64 21.48 6.70
C LEU A 12 25.40 19.99 7.05
N ARG A 13 26.47 19.28 7.42
CA ARG A 13 26.36 17.86 7.81
C ARG A 13 25.51 17.68 9.06
N GLU A 14 25.69 18.53 10.06
CA GLU A 14 24.88 18.52 11.29
C GLU A 14 23.39 18.77 10.99
N ILE A 15 23.06 19.81 10.24
CA ILE A 15 21.68 20.13 9.87
C ILE A 15 21.04 19.02 9.04
N PHE A 16 21.78 18.46 8.07
CA PHE A 16 21.23 17.39 7.23
C PHE A 16 21.14 16.04 7.96
N ALA A 17 21.97 15.82 9.00
CA ALA A 17 21.84 14.67 9.89
C ALA A 17 20.56 14.78 10.74
N VAL A 18 20.33 15.92 11.39
CA VAL A 18 19.11 16.22 12.17
C VAL A 18 17.84 16.09 11.31
N LEU A 19 17.90 16.52 10.03
CA LEU A 19 16.77 16.46 9.11
C LEU A 19 16.67 15.11 8.36
N SER A 20 17.51 14.14 8.65
CA SER A 20 17.58 12.82 7.96
C SER A 20 17.70 12.90 6.43
N PHE A 21 18.26 13.98 5.88
CA PHE A 21 18.39 14.25 4.43
C PHE A 21 19.67 13.65 3.82
N ARG A 22 19.91 12.36 3.98
CA ARG A 22 21.16 11.67 3.54
C ARG A 22 21.46 11.83 2.04
N THR A 23 20.46 11.63 1.18
CA THR A 23 20.62 11.76 -0.28
C THR A 23 20.81 13.20 -0.75
N LEU A 24 20.22 14.17 -0.05
CA LEU A 24 20.34 15.58 -0.37
C LEU A 24 21.74 16.10 0.00
N LEU A 25 22.29 15.69 1.13
CA LEU A 25 23.66 16.01 1.55
C LEU A 25 24.67 15.57 0.49
N THR A 26 24.58 14.34 0.01
CA THR A 26 25.46 13.80 -1.05
C THR A 26 25.35 14.63 -2.35
N ARG A 27 24.15 15.08 -2.71
CA ARG A 27 23.94 15.94 -3.89
C ARG A 27 24.53 17.34 -3.71
N VAL A 28 24.38 17.95 -2.55
CA VAL A 28 24.90 19.28 -2.27
C VAL A 28 26.42 19.26 -2.25
N LEU A 29 27.05 18.24 -1.67
CA LEU A 29 28.51 18.07 -1.64
C LEU A 29 29.09 17.79 -3.05
N LYS A 30 28.40 16.98 -3.89
CA LYS A 30 28.81 16.75 -5.30
C LYS A 30 28.74 17.99 -6.17
N LEU A 31 27.82 18.90 -5.95
CA LEU A 31 27.68 20.14 -6.71
C LEU A 31 28.90 21.08 -6.52
N ARG A 32 29.74 20.83 -5.52
CA ARG A 32 30.91 21.64 -5.20
C ARG A 32 32.26 20.93 -5.35
N GLY A 33 32.33 19.74 -5.99
CA GLY A 33 33.59 19.09 -6.36
C GLY A 33 34.32 18.36 -5.22
N GLY A 34 33.63 18.02 -4.14
CA GLY A 34 34.17 17.18 -3.06
C GLY A 34 33.99 15.70 -3.32
N ASP A 35 35.05 14.91 -3.09
CA ASP A 35 35.02 13.44 -3.20
C ASP A 35 34.26 12.85 -1.99
N GLY A 36 32.98 12.53 -2.21
CA GLY A 36 32.02 12.20 -1.14
C GLY A 36 32.12 10.79 -0.57
N THR A 37 33.00 9.92 -1.05
CA THR A 37 32.97 8.49 -0.72
C THR A 37 33.77 8.05 0.48
N GLN A 38 34.85 8.75 0.85
CA GLN A 38 35.69 8.35 2.00
C GLN A 38 35.23 8.92 3.36
N HIS A 39 34.33 9.90 3.39
CA HIS A 39 33.91 10.57 4.63
C HIS A 39 32.55 10.09 5.18
N ILE A 40 31.82 9.25 4.45
CA ILE A 40 30.49 8.75 4.87
C ILE A 40 30.60 7.80 6.06
N ALA A 41 31.61 6.93 6.06
CA ALA A 41 31.84 5.97 7.16
C ALA A 41 32.33 6.66 8.46
N GLN A 42 33.05 7.76 8.36
CA GLN A 42 33.56 8.50 9.51
C GLN A 42 32.52 9.47 10.10
N ALA A 43 31.64 10.02 9.25
CA ALA A 43 30.52 10.87 9.69
C ALA A 43 29.41 10.05 10.36
N ALA A 44 29.18 8.82 9.93
CA ALA A 44 28.25 7.90 10.59
C ALA A 44 28.70 7.55 12.03
N LYS A 45 30.01 7.39 12.25
CA LYS A 45 30.58 7.12 13.57
C LYS A 45 30.52 8.34 14.53
N LEU A 46 30.72 9.55 14.00
CA LEU A 46 30.66 10.81 14.78
C LEU A 46 29.21 11.23 15.08
N ALA A 47 28.26 10.89 14.21
CA ALA A 47 26.83 11.19 14.42
C ALA A 47 26.21 10.33 15.53
N VAL A 48 26.76 9.14 15.80
CA VAL A 48 26.35 8.27 16.90
C VAL A 48 26.89 8.77 18.25
N GLU A 49 28.03 9.47 18.26
CA GLU A 49 28.65 9.96 19.50
C GLU A 49 28.26 11.40 19.91
N SER A 50 27.60 12.17 19.05
CA SER A 50 27.29 13.60 19.29
C SER A 50 25.84 14.03 19.04
N ALA A 51 24.91 13.11 18.90
CA ALA A 51 23.50 13.44 18.87
C ALA A 51 23.07 13.94 20.26
N PRO A 52 22.58 15.20 20.43
CA PRO A 52 21.79 15.49 21.60
C PRO A 52 20.59 14.54 21.55
N GLU A 53 20.26 13.96 22.70
CA GLU A 53 19.05 13.18 22.89
C GLU A 53 17.86 13.98 22.32
N SER A 54 17.57 13.80 21.02
CA SER A 54 16.24 14.06 20.51
C SER A 54 15.35 13.14 21.34
N GLN A 55 14.36 13.70 21.98
CA GLN A 55 13.23 12.95 22.45
C GLN A 55 12.57 12.28 21.22
N GLU A 56 13.23 11.23 20.70
CA GLU A 56 12.49 10.10 20.21
C GLU A 56 11.59 9.72 21.38
N THR A 57 10.31 9.69 21.15
CA THR A 57 9.43 8.82 21.92
C THR A 57 10.00 7.43 21.72
N THR A 58 11.01 7.09 22.49
CA THR A 58 11.43 5.73 22.75
C THR A 58 10.25 5.13 23.49
N GLU A 59 9.28 4.57 22.75
CA GLU A 59 8.54 3.47 23.30
C GLU A 59 9.61 2.52 23.79
N SER A 60 9.71 2.40 25.11
CA SER A 60 10.66 1.51 25.73
C SER A 60 10.40 0.11 25.18
N LEU A 61 11.45 -0.53 24.64
CA LEU A 61 11.37 -1.92 24.19
C LEU A 61 10.60 -2.74 25.24
N PRO A 62 9.57 -3.49 24.85
CA PRO A 62 8.87 -4.39 25.78
C PRO A 62 9.90 -5.25 26.53
N GLU A 63 9.72 -5.43 27.82
CA GLU A 63 10.66 -6.22 28.66
C GLU A 63 10.90 -7.63 28.08
N ALA A 64 9.88 -8.21 27.46
CA ALA A 64 9.98 -9.50 26.79
C ALA A 64 10.88 -9.44 25.55
N ALA A 65 10.77 -8.38 24.73
CA ALA A 65 11.63 -8.16 23.56
C ALA A 65 13.10 -7.94 23.99
N ALA A 66 13.33 -7.12 25.02
CA ALA A 66 14.67 -6.90 25.58
C ALA A 66 15.32 -8.22 26.05
N LYS A 67 14.56 -9.08 26.76
CA LYS A 67 15.04 -10.41 27.17
C LYS A 67 15.39 -11.31 25.98
N VAL A 68 14.66 -11.24 24.88
CA VAL A 68 15.01 -11.98 23.66
C VAL A 68 16.33 -11.46 23.11
N ILE A 69 16.46 -10.14 22.95
CA ILE A 69 17.67 -9.51 22.40
C ILE A 69 18.91 -9.83 23.23
N ASP A 70 18.82 -9.77 24.57
CA ASP A 70 19.93 -10.08 25.49
C ASP A 70 20.45 -11.53 25.37
N ASN A 71 19.61 -12.44 24.88
CA ASN A 71 19.93 -13.84 24.67
C ASN A 71 20.28 -14.20 23.22
N LEU A 72 20.15 -13.23 22.27
CA LEU A 72 20.52 -13.47 20.89
C LEU A 72 22.04 -13.47 20.71
N PRO A 73 22.57 -14.32 19.79
CA PRO A 73 23.95 -14.20 19.36
C PRO A 73 24.17 -12.87 18.65
N SER A 74 25.33 -12.25 18.81
CA SER A 74 25.70 -10.98 18.15
C SER A 74 25.86 -11.10 16.62
N ALA A 75 25.93 -12.33 16.11
CA ALA A 75 25.99 -12.68 14.70
C ALA A 75 25.28 -14.01 14.45
N PRO A 76 24.87 -14.29 13.19
CA PRO A 76 24.32 -15.59 12.83
C PRO A 76 25.27 -16.72 13.20
N MET A 77 24.73 -17.80 13.76
CA MET A 77 25.51 -19.01 14.04
C MET A 77 25.90 -19.72 12.75
N ASP A 78 26.91 -20.58 12.82
CA ASP A 78 27.27 -21.47 11.72
C ASP A 78 26.10 -22.40 11.36
N SER A 79 25.87 -22.59 10.08
CA SER A 79 24.90 -23.58 9.58
C SER A 79 25.56 -24.95 9.44
N ARG A 80 24.76 -26.00 9.50
CA ARG A 80 25.21 -27.36 9.14
C ARG A 80 24.26 -27.98 8.11
N VAL A 81 24.83 -28.85 7.28
CA VAL A 81 24.04 -29.68 6.38
C VAL A 81 23.37 -30.80 7.20
N ALA A 82 22.09 -31.05 6.92
CA ALA A 82 21.25 -31.95 7.67
C ALA A 82 20.36 -32.81 6.77
N SER A 83 20.02 -34.00 7.27
CA SER A 83 18.99 -34.84 6.69
C SER A 83 17.59 -34.29 6.96
N VAL A 84 16.58 -34.70 6.17
CA VAL A 84 15.18 -34.33 6.41
C VAL A 84 14.70 -34.73 7.80
N ALA A 85 15.16 -35.87 8.34
CA ALA A 85 14.75 -36.32 9.66
C ALA A 85 15.24 -35.37 10.78
N GLU A 86 16.45 -34.83 10.66
CA GLU A 86 16.98 -33.83 11.61
C GLU A 86 16.22 -32.50 11.48
N ILE A 87 15.93 -32.07 10.25
CA ILE A 87 15.11 -30.89 9.98
C ILE A 87 13.70 -31.07 10.58
N GLN A 88 13.06 -32.21 10.39
CA GLN A 88 11.75 -32.52 10.99
C GLN A 88 11.83 -32.48 12.53
N GLY A 89 12.93 -32.95 13.12
CA GLY A 89 13.19 -32.86 14.57
C GLY A 89 13.18 -31.40 15.03
N LEU A 90 13.82 -30.50 14.27
CA LEU A 90 13.86 -29.07 14.58
C LEU A 90 12.49 -28.42 14.45
N VAL A 91 11.70 -28.74 13.40
CA VAL A 91 10.32 -28.27 13.25
C VAL A 91 9.46 -28.70 14.43
N ASN A 92 9.56 -29.97 14.82
CA ASN A 92 8.78 -30.54 15.94
C ASN A 92 9.13 -29.91 17.31
N SER A 93 10.32 -29.32 17.47
CA SER A 93 10.67 -28.59 18.68
C SER A 93 9.93 -27.24 18.83
N GLY A 94 9.34 -26.75 17.76
CA GLY A 94 8.59 -25.49 17.69
C GLY A 94 9.48 -24.28 17.44
N GLY A 95 8.86 -23.19 16.98
CA GLY A 95 9.55 -21.92 16.70
C GLY A 95 10.49 -21.95 15.50
N ALA A 96 10.36 -22.95 14.62
CA ALA A 96 11.17 -23.06 13.41
C ALA A 96 10.62 -22.17 12.29
N PHE A 97 11.52 -21.58 11.53
CA PHE A 97 11.24 -20.82 10.31
C PHE A 97 11.90 -21.48 9.11
N VAL A 98 11.33 -21.29 7.93
CA VAL A 98 11.79 -21.90 6.68
C VAL A 98 12.09 -20.87 5.61
N HIS A 99 13.13 -21.13 4.83
CA HIS A 99 13.33 -20.53 3.52
C HIS A 99 13.50 -21.64 2.49
N VAL A 100 12.82 -21.50 1.33
CA VAL A 100 12.86 -22.50 0.25
C VAL A 100 13.34 -21.87 -1.05
N GLU A 101 14.11 -22.64 -1.80
CA GLU A 101 14.53 -22.28 -3.16
C GLU A 101 13.93 -23.29 -4.14
N ILE A 102 13.19 -22.77 -5.11
CA ILE A 102 12.57 -23.57 -6.18
C ILE A 102 13.05 -23.01 -7.51
N ILE A 103 13.66 -23.83 -8.33
CA ILE A 103 14.15 -23.51 -9.67
C ILE A 103 13.56 -24.53 -10.65
N ASP A 104 13.00 -24.06 -11.75
CA ASP A 104 12.41 -24.90 -12.81
C ASP A 104 11.42 -25.96 -12.27
N GLY A 105 10.59 -25.56 -11.28
CA GLY A 105 9.59 -26.45 -10.69
C GLY A 105 10.16 -27.55 -9.80
N ARG A 106 11.39 -27.38 -9.27
CA ARG A 106 12.03 -28.33 -8.36
C ARG A 106 12.56 -27.64 -7.12
N LEU A 107 12.39 -28.29 -5.97
CA LEU A 107 13.03 -27.87 -4.72
C LEU A 107 14.54 -28.10 -4.85
N VAL A 108 15.33 -27.01 -4.81
CA VAL A 108 16.79 -27.05 -4.91
C VAL A 108 17.49 -26.64 -3.61
N GLY A 109 16.81 -25.88 -2.74
CA GLY A 109 17.31 -25.45 -1.44
C GLY A 109 16.20 -25.43 -0.42
N LEU A 110 16.54 -25.86 0.79
CA LEU A 110 15.68 -25.79 1.96
C LEU A 110 16.56 -25.48 3.18
N GLY A 111 16.34 -24.32 3.74
CA GLY A 111 16.94 -23.90 5.00
C GLY A 111 15.87 -23.82 6.08
N ILE A 112 16.21 -24.28 7.28
CA ILE A 112 15.35 -24.15 8.45
C ILE A 112 16.17 -23.67 9.62
N ALA A 113 15.56 -22.83 10.45
CA ALA A 113 16.23 -22.31 11.63
C ALA A 113 15.27 -22.04 12.78
N THR A 114 15.81 -22.13 13.98
CA THR A 114 15.28 -21.53 15.20
C THR A 114 16.27 -20.46 15.67
N LEU A 115 16.05 -19.86 16.83
CA LEU A 115 17.03 -18.92 17.42
C LEU A 115 18.36 -19.61 17.76
N GLY A 116 18.37 -20.91 18.01
CA GLY A 116 19.51 -21.70 18.51
C GLY A 116 20.17 -22.62 17.49
N GLU A 117 19.61 -22.82 16.30
CA GLU A 117 20.14 -23.76 15.31
C GLU A 117 19.77 -23.39 13.92
N ARG A 118 20.70 -23.63 12.96
CA ARG A 118 20.52 -23.42 11.52
C ARG A 118 20.88 -24.68 10.75
N LEU A 119 19.94 -25.18 9.93
CA LEU A 119 20.09 -26.38 9.14
C LEU A 119 19.83 -26.13 7.66
N ASN A 120 20.72 -26.58 6.81
CA ASN A 120 20.50 -26.65 5.37
C ASN A 120 20.27 -28.10 4.96
N TRP A 121 19.26 -28.35 4.16
CA TRP A 121 18.97 -29.66 3.61
C TRP A 121 20.14 -30.15 2.73
N ASN A 122 20.49 -31.42 2.85
CA ASN A 122 21.59 -32.05 2.11
C ASN A 122 21.26 -32.37 0.64
N GLY A 123 20.06 -32.04 0.16
CA GLY A 123 19.62 -32.34 -1.22
C GLY A 123 19.16 -33.79 -1.44
N GLU A 124 19.25 -34.64 -0.41
CA GLU A 124 18.83 -36.05 -0.49
C GLU A 124 17.38 -36.23 -0.01
N ASP A 125 16.74 -37.33 -0.42
CA ASP A 125 15.36 -37.69 -0.02
C ASP A 125 14.35 -36.55 -0.26
N GLN A 126 14.20 -36.16 -1.52
CA GLN A 126 13.31 -35.09 -1.93
C GLN A 126 11.85 -35.35 -1.54
N ASP A 127 11.38 -36.59 -1.59
CA ASP A 127 10.01 -36.93 -1.25
C ASP A 127 9.70 -36.64 0.23
N SER A 128 10.62 -36.99 1.14
CA SER A 128 10.50 -36.63 2.54
C SER A 128 10.59 -35.13 2.79
N ALA A 129 11.43 -34.38 2.03
CA ALA A 129 11.49 -32.92 2.12
C ALA A 129 10.17 -32.28 1.68
N LEU A 130 9.57 -32.75 0.60
CA LEU A 130 8.26 -32.28 0.13
C LEU A 130 7.15 -32.64 1.14
N ALA A 131 7.20 -33.84 1.75
CA ALA A 131 6.26 -34.24 2.80
C ALA A 131 6.36 -33.36 4.04
N LEU A 132 7.58 -32.98 4.47
CA LEU A 132 7.82 -32.02 5.55
C LEU A 132 7.20 -30.66 5.23
N LEU A 133 7.46 -30.14 4.03
CA LEU A 133 6.91 -28.85 3.60
C LEU A 133 5.38 -28.86 3.52
N LYS A 134 4.79 -29.98 3.14
CA LYS A 134 3.33 -30.19 3.13
C LYS A 134 2.76 -30.26 4.54
N HIS A 135 3.39 -30.97 5.45
CA HIS A 135 2.96 -31.02 6.84
C HIS A 135 2.98 -29.63 7.49
N GLY A 136 4.00 -28.81 7.18
CA GLY A 136 4.14 -27.47 7.76
C GLY A 136 4.63 -27.48 9.21
N GLY A 137 4.08 -26.59 10.04
CA GLY A 137 4.50 -26.43 11.43
C GLY A 137 5.66 -25.44 11.60
N PHE A 138 5.88 -24.58 10.61
CA PHE A 138 6.96 -23.58 10.57
C PHE A 138 6.42 -22.19 10.22
N GLY A 139 7.20 -21.17 10.56
CA GLY A 139 7.02 -19.80 10.09
C GLY A 139 7.80 -19.51 8.82
N GLY A 140 7.62 -18.32 8.26
CA GLY A 140 8.35 -17.85 7.10
C GLY A 140 8.34 -16.33 6.96
N TRP A 141 8.84 -15.85 5.83
CA TRP A 141 8.73 -14.48 5.39
C TRP A 141 7.74 -14.41 4.23
N ASP A 142 6.75 -13.49 4.29
CA ASP A 142 5.69 -13.42 3.28
C ASP A 142 5.10 -14.82 2.99
N THR A 143 4.42 -15.36 3.97
CA THR A 143 3.90 -16.74 3.90
C THR A 143 2.86 -16.91 2.80
N LYS A 144 2.26 -15.82 2.32
CA LYS A 144 1.43 -15.78 1.13
C LYS A 144 2.25 -16.12 -0.12
N ALA A 145 3.39 -15.45 -0.32
CA ALA A 145 4.30 -15.75 -1.42
C ALA A 145 4.92 -17.16 -1.27
N LEU A 146 5.25 -17.57 -0.04
CA LEU A 146 5.74 -18.92 0.25
C LEU A 146 4.72 -20.00 -0.19
N ARG A 147 3.44 -19.86 0.16
CA ARG A 147 2.38 -20.80 -0.27
C ARG A 147 2.27 -20.88 -1.79
N LYS A 148 2.31 -19.73 -2.48
CA LYS A 148 2.28 -19.69 -3.97
C LYS A 148 3.50 -20.37 -4.57
N LYS A 149 4.69 -20.14 -4.00
CA LYS A 149 5.93 -20.76 -4.43
C LYS A 149 5.88 -22.29 -4.25
N LEU A 150 5.38 -22.76 -3.13
CA LEU A 150 5.20 -24.20 -2.88
C LEU A 150 4.10 -24.82 -3.76
N HIS A 151 3.03 -24.07 -4.03
CA HIS A 151 1.97 -24.52 -4.94
C HIS A 151 2.48 -24.78 -6.36
N SER A 152 3.52 -24.07 -6.82
CA SER A 152 4.11 -24.31 -8.13
C SER A 152 4.80 -25.69 -8.27
N ILE A 153 4.97 -26.40 -7.16
CA ILE A 153 5.46 -27.79 -7.10
C ILE A 153 4.42 -28.73 -6.44
N ASP A 154 3.14 -28.38 -6.54
CA ASP A 154 2.00 -29.12 -6.00
C ASP A 154 2.02 -29.35 -4.46
N ILE A 155 2.67 -28.48 -3.71
CA ILE A 155 2.74 -28.53 -2.25
C ILE A 155 1.88 -27.39 -1.68
N TRP A 156 1.02 -27.76 -0.70
CA TRP A 156 0.27 -26.82 0.12
C TRP A 156 0.52 -27.14 1.60
N PRO A 157 1.17 -26.25 2.37
CA PRO A 157 1.41 -26.47 3.79
C PRO A 157 0.11 -26.54 4.58
N ASP A 158 -0.07 -27.60 5.39
CA ASP A 158 -1.23 -27.76 6.25
C ASP A 158 -1.26 -26.68 7.35
N VAL A 159 -0.09 -26.35 7.91
CA VAL A 159 0.05 -25.37 8.99
C VAL A 159 1.24 -24.45 8.71
N ILE A 160 1.00 -23.14 8.74
CA ILE A 160 2.04 -22.12 8.88
C ILE A 160 1.81 -21.41 10.21
N THR A 161 2.86 -21.34 11.04
CA THR A 161 2.76 -20.87 12.42
C THR A 161 2.94 -19.37 12.54
N ASP A 162 3.79 -18.77 11.71
CA ASP A 162 4.18 -17.37 11.81
C ASP A 162 4.56 -16.77 10.44
N ASP A 163 4.40 -15.44 10.33
CA ASP A 163 4.82 -14.64 9.19
C ASP A 163 5.59 -13.40 9.66
N ALA A 164 6.90 -13.43 9.47
CA ALA A 164 7.78 -12.37 9.96
C ALA A 164 7.55 -11.02 9.23
N LEU A 165 7.07 -11.02 7.99
CA LEU A 165 6.70 -9.81 7.27
C LEU A 165 5.45 -9.15 7.88
N LEU A 166 4.41 -9.92 8.18
CA LEU A 166 3.18 -9.41 8.79
C LEU A 166 3.43 -8.88 10.20
N VAL A 167 4.23 -9.58 11.00
CA VAL A 167 4.65 -9.08 12.32
C VAL A 167 5.36 -7.74 12.19
N SER A 168 6.32 -7.63 11.27
CA SER A 168 7.07 -6.39 11.03
C SER A 168 6.18 -5.22 10.60
N TYR A 169 5.25 -5.49 9.71
CA TYR A 169 4.29 -4.49 9.25
C TYR A 169 3.37 -4.02 10.37
N LEU A 170 2.85 -4.90 11.21
CA LEU A 170 1.96 -4.50 12.30
C LEU A 170 2.67 -3.69 13.37
N VAL A 171 3.96 -3.92 13.60
CA VAL A 171 4.78 -3.10 14.53
C VAL A 171 5.06 -1.72 13.95
N ASP A 172 5.36 -1.60 12.66
CA ASP A 172 5.61 -0.31 12.00
C ASP A 172 4.95 -0.24 10.60
N PRO A 173 3.63 0.06 10.54
CA PRO A 173 2.90 0.12 9.28
C PRO A 173 3.26 1.31 8.40
N ILE A 174 4.06 2.27 8.90
CA ILE A 174 4.51 3.45 8.15
C ILE A 174 5.85 3.20 7.48
N SER A 175 6.59 2.20 7.92
CA SER A 175 7.89 1.84 7.35
C SER A 175 7.78 1.56 5.84
N LYS A 176 8.71 2.14 5.09
CA LYS A 176 8.84 1.88 3.64
C LYS A 176 9.89 0.82 3.33
N ASP A 177 10.67 0.44 4.32
CA ASP A 177 11.72 -0.57 4.20
C ASP A 177 11.36 -1.76 5.10
N LEU A 178 10.70 -2.71 4.47
CA LEU A 178 10.37 -4.00 5.10
C LEU A 178 11.36 -5.11 4.65
N HIS A 179 12.59 -4.74 4.28
CA HIS A 179 13.61 -5.76 3.97
C HIS A 179 14.07 -6.46 5.26
N PRO A 180 14.16 -7.81 5.30
CA PRO A 180 14.53 -8.54 6.52
C PRO A 180 15.82 -8.04 7.18
N ASP A 181 16.87 -7.75 6.38
CA ASP A 181 18.16 -7.30 6.90
C ASP A 181 18.09 -5.89 7.54
N SER A 182 17.18 -5.05 7.04
CA SER A 182 16.95 -3.73 7.63
C SER A 182 16.21 -3.83 8.95
N ILE A 183 15.23 -4.73 9.04
CA ILE A 183 14.41 -4.95 10.24
C ILE A 183 15.24 -5.56 11.35
N ILE A 184 16.01 -6.63 11.06
CA ILE A 184 16.85 -7.27 12.09
C ILE A 184 17.92 -6.30 12.61
N ARG A 185 18.48 -5.45 11.75
CA ARG A 185 19.42 -4.40 12.18
C ARG A 185 18.73 -3.37 13.06
N GLN A 186 17.55 -2.92 12.68
CA GLN A 186 16.80 -1.88 13.40
C GLN A 186 16.37 -2.35 14.79
N TYR A 187 15.82 -3.57 14.92
CA TYR A 187 15.19 -4.05 16.14
C TYR A 187 16.05 -4.96 17.00
N ALA A 188 17.00 -5.70 16.40
CA ALA A 188 17.90 -6.58 17.11
C ALA A 188 19.36 -6.11 17.13
N GLY A 189 19.72 -5.06 16.38
CA GLY A 189 21.09 -4.55 16.31
C GLY A 189 22.07 -5.47 15.60
N ILE A 190 21.57 -6.45 14.82
CA ILE A 190 22.40 -7.47 14.16
C ILE A 190 22.60 -7.10 12.70
N ASP A 191 23.86 -7.01 12.25
CA ASP A 191 24.21 -6.88 10.85
C ASP A 191 24.38 -8.25 10.20
N VAL A 192 23.56 -8.55 9.21
CA VAL A 192 23.65 -9.80 8.43
C VAL A 192 24.60 -9.60 7.26
N VAL A 193 25.70 -10.35 7.28
CA VAL A 193 26.66 -10.35 6.17
C VAL A 193 26.27 -11.46 5.19
N ARG A 194 25.86 -11.07 3.99
CA ARG A 194 25.56 -11.99 2.90
C ARG A 194 26.75 -12.12 1.97
N GLN A 195 26.97 -13.33 1.45
CA GLN A 195 27.98 -13.53 0.40
C GLN A 195 27.55 -12.81 -0.87
N ASP A 196 28.50 -12.27 -1.64
CA ASP A 196 28.20 -11.61 -2.91
C ASP A 196 27.70 -12.68 -3.90
N PRO A 197 26.46 -12.56 -4.44
CA PRO A 197 25.92 -13.53 -5.39
C PRO A 197 26.69 -13.58 -6.72
N ASN A 198 27.62 -12.65 -6.96
CA ASN A 198 28.51 -12.66 -8.13
C ASN A 198 29.85 -13.35 -7.88
N GLU A 199 30.14 -13.80 -6.66
CA GLU A 199 31.30 -14.65 -6.40
C GLU A 199 31.08 -16.05 -6.97
N LEU A 200 32.04 -16.53 -7.77
CA LEU A 200 31.98 -17.78 -8.54
C LEU A 200 31.81 -19.05 -7.67
N LEU A 201 31.91 -18.93 -6.35
CA LEU A 201 31.83 -20.01 -5.35
C LEU A 201 30.87 -19.68 -4.19
N SER A 202 29.96 -18.73 -4.39
CA SER A 202 28.94 -18.40 -3.39
C SER A 202 27.92 -19.55 -3.33
N GLU A 203 27.97 -20.35 -2.28
CA GLU A 203 26.91 -21.32 -1.98
C GLU A 203 25.73 -20.58 -1.33
N SER A 204 24.53 -20.89 -1.82
CA SER A 204 23.30 -20.39 -1.18
C SER A 204 23.19 -20.93 0.24
N ASP A 205 22.82 -20.08 1.19
CA ASP A 205 22.57 -20.48 2.59
C ASP A 205 21.12 -20.13 2.98
N PRO A 206 20.14 -20.94 2.55
CA PRO A 206 18.72 -20.69 2.87
C PRO A 206 18.44 -20.68 4.37
N SER A 207 19.27 -21.34 5.19
CA SER A 207 19.10 -21.34 6.65
C SER A 207 19.41 -19.98 7.29
N LEU A 208 20.21 -19.13 6.62
CA LEU A 208 20.47 -17.77 7.07
C LEU A 208 19.18 -16.92 7.00
N ASP A 209 18.47 -16.99 5.87
CA ASP A 209 17.19 -16.32 5.73
C ASP A 209 16.17 -16.82 6.75
N ALA A 210 16.05 -18.14 6.91
CA ALA A 210 15.17 -18.73 7.91
C ALA A 210 15.49 -18.25 9.34
N TRP A 211 16.78 -18.12 9.69
CA TRP A 211 17.20 -17.60 10.97
C TRP A 211 16.84 -16.12 11.17
N VAL A 212 17.06 -15.29 10.14
CA VAL A 212 16.68 -13.88 10.16
C VAL A 212 15.17 -13.74 10.46
N TYR A 213 14.32 -14.56 9.81
CA TYR A 213 12.88 -14.54 10.04
C TYR A 213 12.51 -14.96 11.47
N ALA A 214 13.20 -15.97 12.02
CA ALA A 214 12.99 -16.42 13.39
C ALA A 214 13.35 -15.31 14.40
N VAL A 215 14.47 -14.62 14.20
CA VAL A 215 14.90 -13.51 15.06
C VAL A 215 13.90 -12.36 14.99
N ILE A 216 13.51 -11.95 13.79
CA ILE A 216 12.53 -10.87 13.60
C ILE A 216 11.23 -11.19 14.35
N SER A 217 10.67 -12.37 14.15
CA SER A 217 9.43 -12.76 14.83
C SER A 217 9.59 -12.80 16.34
N ALA A 218 10.68 -13.38 16.84
CA ALA A 218 10.90 -13.48 18.27
C ALA A 218 11.06 -12.12 18.96
N VAL A 219 11.69 -11.15 18.28
CA VAL A 219 11.86 -9.78 18.82
C VAL A 219 10.59 -8.97 18.71
N LEU A 220 9.83 -9.10 17.61
CA LEU A 220 8.70 -8.23 17.32
C LEU A 220 7.34 -8.72 17.86
N ILE A 221 7.14 -10.03 18.06
CA ILE A 221 5.89 -10.55 18.66
C ILE A 221 5.60 -9.92 20.02
N PRO A 222 6.56 -9.74 20.94
CA PRO A 222 6.32 -9.04 22.19
C PRO A 222 5.81 -7.60 22.04
N HIS A 223 6.17 -6.89 20.96
CA HIS A 223 5.61 -5.56 20.67
C HIS A 223 4.12 -5.64 20.33
N LEU A 224 3.69 -6.69 19.61
CA LEU A 224 2.27 -6.91 19.33
C LEU A 224 1.48 -7.30 20.57
N GLU A 225 2.10 -8.01 21.52
CA GLU A 225 1.48 -8.32 22.82
C GLU A 225 1.28 -7.05 23.64
N ASP A 226 2.32 -6.23 23.78
CA ASP A 226 2.30 -4.99 24.56
C ASP A 226 1.30 -3.97 23.99
N SER A 227 1.23 -3.84 22.66
CA SER A 227 0.28 -2.96 21.96
C SER A 227 -1.14 -3.54 21.83
N GLY A 228 -1.38 -4.78 22.31
CA GLY A 228 -2.69 -5.45 22.18
C GLY A 228 -3.05 -5.90 20.77
N GLN A 229 -2.08 -5.95 19.85
CA GLN A 229 -2.31 -6.30 18.44
C GLN A 229 -2.07 -7.79 18.12
N LEU A 230 -1.63 -8.59 19.08
CA LEU A 230 -1.35 -10.01 18.86
C LEU A 230 -2.60 -10.77 18.34
N GLY A 231 -3.80 -10.44 18.86
CA GLY A 231 -5.05 -10.99 18.36
C GLY A 231 -5.32 -10.64 16.89
N VAL A 232 -5.06 -9.39 16.49
CA VAL A 232 -5.18 -8.98 15.07
C VAL A 232 -4.25 -9.81 14.20
N TYR A 233 -3.00 -10.01 14.63
CA TYR A 233 -2.04 -10.83 13.91
C TYR A 233 -2.48 -12.29 13.76
N ARG A 234 -2.81 -12.95 14.90
CA ARG A 234 -3.08 -14.40 14.95
C ARG A 234 -4.44 -14.78 14.36
N ASP A 235 -5.47 -13.96 14.59
CA ASP A 235 -6.86 -14.30 14.28
C ASP A 235 -7.34 -13.71 12.96
N ILE A 236 -6.64 -12.68 12.43
CA ILE A 236 -7.04 -11.97 11.21
C ILE A 236 -5.94 -12.05 10.14
N GLU A 237 -4.77 -11.45 10.38
CA GLU A 237 -3.77 -11.25 9.32
C GLU A 237 -3.13 -12.56 8.85
N LEU A 238 -2.72 -13.41 9.77
CA LEU A 238 -2.09 -14.68 9.42
C LEU A 238 -3.07 -15.64 8.70
N PRO A 239 -4.31 -15.85 9.15
CA PRO A 239 -5.31 -16.60 8.38
C PRO A 239 -5.66 -15.94 7.04
N ALA A 240 -5.73 -14.60 6.98
CA ALA A 240 -6.02 -13.88 5.73
C ALA A 240 -4.95 -14.15 4.67
N SER A 241 -3.66 -14.30 5.04
CA SER A 241 -2.59 -14.62 4.10
C SER A 241 -2.85 -15.92 3.32
N GLU A 242 -3.45 -16.92 3.98
CA GLU A 242 -3.82 -18.17 3.32
C GLU A 242 -4.99 -17.98 2.34
N VAL A 243 -6.03 -17.25 2.75
CA VAL A 243 -7.18 -16.97 1.90
C VAL A 243 -6.73 -16.17 0.67
N LEU A 244 -5.92 -15.14 0.86
CA LEU A 244 -5.38 -14.33 -0.23
C LEU A 244 -4.51 -15.14 -1.18
N SER A 245 -3.69 -16.07 -0.67
CA SER A 245 -2.91 -17.00 -1.52
C SER A 245 -3.83 -17.79 -2.45
N LYS A 246 -4.92 -18.35 -1.92
CA LYS A 246 -5.90 -19.11 -2.71
C LYS A 246 -6.61 -18.23 -3.73
N MET A 247 -6.97 -16.99 -3.36
CA MET A 247 -7.57 -16.02 -4.27
C MET A 247 -6.63 -15.67 -5.42
N GLU A 248 -5.36 -15.40 -5.13
CA GLU A 248 -4.35 -15.08 -6.14
C GLU A 248 -4.09 -16.26 -7.10
N ILE A 249 -4.03 -17.48 -6.58
CA ILE A 249 -3.87 -18.70 -7.40
C ILE A 249 -5.11 -18.96 -8.25
N THR A 250 -6.31 -18.76 -7.70
CA THR A 250 -7.56 -18.95 -8.45
C THR A 250 -7.72 -17.88 -9.52
N GLY A 251 -7.36 -16.63 -9.24
CA GLY A 251 -7.57 -15.51 -10.15
C GLY A 251 -9.04 -15.23 -10.45
N ILE A 252 -9.30 -14.25 -11.30
CA ILE A 252 -10.65 -13.85 -11.78
C ILE A 252 -10.73 -13.98 -13.30
N ALA A 253 -11.74 -14.68 -13.81
CA ALA A 253 -11.91 -14.89 -15.24
C ALA A 253 -12.37 -13.62 -15.97
N MET A 254 -11.88 -13.46 -17.21
CA MET A 254 -12.16 -12.32 -18.06
C MET A 254 -12.73 -12.77 -19.40
N ASP A 255 -13.71 -12.03 -19.91
CA ASP A 255 -14.11 -12.09 -21.31
C ASP A 255 -13.10 -11.23 -22.14
N SER A 256 -12.05 -11.88 -22.62
CA SER A 256 -11.00 -11.24 -23.40
C SER A 256 -11.51 -10.63 -24.70
N SER A 257 -12.54 -11.24 -25.32
CA SER A 257 -13.14 -10.74 -26.56
C SER A 257 -13.91 -9.44 -26.35
N ALA A 258 -14.74 -9.40 -25.29
CA ALA A 258 -15.45 -8.18 -24.91
C ALA A 258 -14.47 -7.07 -24.52
N LEU A 259 -13.40 -7.41 -23.82
CA LEU A 259 -12.37 -6.46 -23.40
C LEU A 259 -11.57 -5.91 -24.59
N GLN A 260 -11.22 -6.77 -25.59
CA GLN A 260 -10.56 -6.34 -26.81
C GLN A 260 -11.42 -5.38 -27.63
N THR A 261 -12.70 -5.70 -27.77
CA THR A 261 -13.67 -4.83 -28.44
C THR A 261 -13.72 -3.44 -27.79
N GLN A 262 -13.75 -3.39 -26.46
CA GLN A 262 -13.74 -2.11 -25.72
C GLN A 262 -12.43 -1.34 -25.92
N PHE A 263 -11.30 -2.03 -25.95
CA PHE A 263 -10.00 -1.41 -26.21
C PHE A 263 -9.93 -0.77 -27.60
N ASP A 264 -10.42 -1.46 -28.63
CA ASP A 264 -10.42 -0.98 -30.00
C ASP A 264 -11.34 0.24 -30.15
N GLU A 265 -12.53 0.20 -29.57
CA GLU A 265 -13.47 1.34 -29.54
C GLU A 265 -12.87 2.55 -28.82
N LEU A 266 -12.25 2.36 -27.66
CA LEU A 266 -11.59 3.42 -26.90
C LEU A 266 -10.38 4.00 -27.66
N THR A 267 -9.67 3.19 -28.42
CA THR A 267 -8.55 3.66 -29.24
C THR A 267 -9.02 4.60 -30.34
N LEU A 268 -10.06 4.21 -31.06
CA LEU A 268 -10.68 5.06 -32.08
C LEU A 268 -11.26 6.36 -31.48
N GLU A 269 -11.89 6.26 -30.32
CA GLU A 269 -12.45 7.43 -29.62
C GLU A 269 -11.35 8.42 -29.20
N VAL A 270 -10.25 7.95 -28.61
CA VAL A 270 -9.11 8.80 -28.23
C VAL A 270 -8.55 9.55 -29.43
N GLU A 271 -8.39 8.87 -30.57
CA GLU A 271 -7.93 9.49 -31.82
C GLU A 271 -8.90 10.55 -32.33
N GLN A 272 -10.21 10.29 -32.30
CA GLN A 272 -11.24 11.24 -32.73
C GLN A 272 -11.28 12.48 -31.83
N ILE A 273 -11.21 12.28 -30.50
CA ILE A 273 -11.20 13.41 -29.55
C ILE A 273 -9.93 14.25 -29.74
N ALA A 274 -8.78 13.60 -29.96
CA ALA A 274 -7.53 14.32 -30.22
C ALA A 274 -7.64 15.19 -31.49
N LYS A 275 -8.18 14.66 -32.60
CA LYS A 275 -8.42 15.43 -33.81
C LYS A 275 -9.32 16.64 -33.58
N GLN A 276 -10.42 16.45 -32.85
CA GLN A 276 -11.32 17.57 -32.48
C GLN A 276 -10.61 18.63 -31.64
N ALA A 277 -9.75 18.21 -30.71
CA ALA A 277 -8.95 19.14 -29.91
C ALA A 277 -7.96 19.94 -30.80
N TYR A 278 -7.30 19.30 -31.77
CA TYR A 278 -6.37 19.94 -32.70
C TYR A 278 -7.09 20.91 -33.65
N GLU A 279 -8.28 20.55 -34.13
CA GLU A 279 -9.11 21.46 -34.97
C GLU A 279 -9.47 22.78 -34.26
N ILE A 280 -9.67 22.72 -32.93
CA ILE A 280 -10.00 23.90 -32.12
C ILE A 280 -8.81 24.87 -32.02
N ILE A 281 -7.59 24.34 -31.86
CA ILE A 281 -6.37 25.15 -31.67
C ILE A 281 -5.59 25.37 -32.98
N GLY A 282 -5.95 24.68 -34.07
CA GLY A 282 -5.37 24.83 -35.40
C GLY A 282 -4.05 24.06 -35.63
N HIS A 283 -3.56 23.28 -34.69
CA HIS A 283 -2.34 22.47 -34.81
C HIS A 283 -2.34 21.25 -33.93
N GLU A 284 -1.45 20.29 -34.18
CA GLU A 284 -1.26 19.12 -33.35
C GLU A 284 -0.38 19.45 -32.12
N VAL A 285 -0.69 18.84 -30.98
CA VAL A 285 0.04 18.98 -29.73
C VAL A 285 -0.03 17.67 -28.94
N ASN A 286 1.01 17.37 -28.16
CA ASN A 286 0.93 16.23 -27.25
C ASN A 286 0.03 16.57 -26.04
N LEU A 287 -1.25 16.10 -26.08
CA LEU A 287 -2.25 16.31 -25.05
C LEU A 287 -1.89 15.66 -23.68
N ALA A 288 -0.87 14.80 -23.65
CA ALA A 288 -0.31 14.26 -22.42
C ALA A 288 0.87 15.07 -21.87
N SER A 289 1.42 16.04 -22.63
CA SER A 289 2.59 16.83 -22.22
C SER A 289 2.18 18.07 -21.42
N PRO A 290 2.49 18.15 -20.09
CA PRO A 290 2.17 19.34 -19.30
C PRO A 290 2.81 20.62 -19.85
N LYS A 291 4.02 20.54 -20.41
CA LYS A 291 4.73 21.70 -20.97
C LYS A 291 4.04 22.25 -22.22
N GLN A 292 3.67 21.38 -23.15
CA GLN A 292 2.97 21.81 -24.37
C GLN A 292 1.58 22.34 -24.06
N LEU A 293 0.88 21.72 -23.13
CA LEU A 293 -0.43 22.21 -22.69
C LEU A 293 -0.35 23.58 -22.01
N GLN A 294 0.72 23.88 -21.28
CA GLN A 294 0.90 25.21 -20.69
C GLN A 294 1.02 26.28 -21.77
N VAL A 295 1.77 26.03 -22.84
CA VAL A 295 1.88 26.96 -23.99
C VAL A 295 0.50 27.17 -24.62
N VAL A 296 -0.19 26.09 -24.96
CA VAL A 296 -1.54 26.19 -25.58
C VAL A 296 -2.51 26.94 -24.67
N LEU A 297 -2.61 26.59 -23.41
CA LEU A 297 -3.63 27.15 -22.51
C LEU A 297 -3.35 28.61 -22.13
N PHE A 298 -2.10 28.93 -21.80
CA PHE A 298 -1.76 30.20 -21.16
C PHE A 298 -1.12 31.21 -22.12
N GLU A 299 -0.43 30.76 -23.18
CA GLU A 299 0.20 31.65 -24.16
C GLU A 299 -0.68 31.82 -25.43
N GLU A 300 -1.17 30.72 -26.03
CA GLU A 300 -1.92 30.79 -27.28
C GLU A 300 -3.40 31.15 -27.03
N LEU A 301 -4.06 30.47 -26.08
CA LEU A 301 -5.49 30.73 -25.77
C LEU A 301 -5.66 31.84 -24.70
N GLY A 302 -4.58 32.36 -24.11
CA GLY A 302 -4.62 33.48 -23.18
C GLY A 302 -5.43 33.24 -21.90
N MET A 303 -5.60 32.01 -21.48
CA MET A 303 -6.39 31.67 -20.29
C MET A 303 -5.65 32.14 -19.00
N GLN A 304 -6.45 32.39 -17.95
CA GLN A 304 -5.85 32.72 -16.65
C GLN A 304 -5.04 31.53 -16.11
N GLY A 305 -3.89 31.84 -15.51
CA GLY A 305 -3.01 30.81 -14.92
C GLY A 305 -3.70 30.05 -13.78
N THR A 306 -3.53 28.74 -13.77
CA THR A 306 -3.94 27.87 -12.67
C THR A 306 -2.99 27.98 -11.48
N LYS A 307 -3.04 27.05 -10.51
CA LYS A 307 -2.11 27.01 -9.39
C LYS A 307 -0.66 26.97 -9.88
N ALA A 308 0.13 27.97 -9.48
CA ALA A 308 1.55 28.05 -9.80
C ALA A 308 2.35 26.93 -9.14
N LEU A 309 3.21 26.29 -9.91
CA LEU A 309 4.19 25.27 -9.48
C LEU A 309 5.60 25.78 -9.78
N LYS A 310 6.63 25.11 -9.28
CA LYS A 310 8.04 25.44 -9.61
C LYS A 310 8.34 25.34 -11.12
N THR A 311 7.56 24.58 -11.87
CA THR A 311 7.75 24.29 -13.29
C THR A 311 6.69 24.96 -14.20
N GLY A 312 5.93 25.93 -13.69
CA GLY A 312 4.86 26.61 -14.41
C GLY A 312 3.49 26.41 -13.76
N TYR A 313 2.43 26.47 -14.54
CA TYR A 313 1.06 26.29 -14.03
C TYR A 313 0.63 24.83 -14.02
N SER A 314 -0.18 24.44 -13.02
CA SER A 314 -0.72 23.07 -12.95
C SER A 314 -1.66 22.78 -14.11
N THR A 315 -1.45 21.63 -14.75
CA THR A 315 -2.36 21.07 -15.76
C THR A 315 -2.96 19.74 -15.32
N ASN A 316 -3.06 19.50 -13.99
CA ASN A 316 -3.74 18.31 -13.49
C ASN A 316 -5.25 18.37 -13.75
N ALA A 317 -5.94 17.24 -13.59
CA ALA A 317 -7.37 17.13 -13.91
C ALA A 317 -8.22 18.16 -13.14
N GLU A 318 -7.92 18.40 -11.87
CA GLU A 318 -8.63 19.36 -11.01
C GLU A 318 -8.46 20.79 -11.51
N ALA A 319 -7.22 21.20 -11.81
CA ALA A 319 -6.92 22.53 -12.31
C ALA A 319 -7.60 22.80 -13.67
N LEU A 320 -7.59 21.79 -14.56
CA LEU A 320 -8.26 21.88 -15.86
C LEU A 320 -9.78 21.89 -15.74
N SER A 321 -10.36 21.12 -14.82
CA SER A 321 -11.81 21.15 -14.56
C SER A 321 -12.25 22.52 -14.02
N THR A 322 -11.48 23.10 -13.08
CA THR A 322 -11.75 24.45 -12.57
C THR A 322 -11.63 25.49 -13.67
N LEU A 323 -10.62 25.37 -14.53
CA LEU A 323 -10.44 26.28 -15.66
C LEU A 323 -11.57 26.15 -16.69
N PHE A 324 -12.05 24.93 -16.93
CA PHE A 324 -13.20 24.68 -17.78
C PHE A 324 -14.50 25.29 -17.21
N GLU A 325 -14.74 25.15 -15.91
CA GLU A 325 -15.90 25.77 -15.23
C GLU A 325 -15.89 27.30 -15.32
N GLN A 326 -14.71 27.91 -15.39
CA GLN A 326 -14.55 29.37 -15.50
C GLN A 326 -14.68 29.90 -16.95
N THR A 327 -14.24 29.12 -17.93
CA THR A 327 -14.06 29.58 -19.31
C THR A 327 -15.03 28.94 -20.30
N GLU A 328 -15.57 27.76 -19.98
CA GLU A 328 -16.37 26.90 -20.86
C GLU A 328 -15.72 26.66 -22.22
N HIS A 329 -14.38 26.75 -22.30
CA HIS A 329 -13.65 26.69 -23.56
C HIS A 329 -13.68 25.28 -24.17
N PRO A 330 -14.09 25.10 -25.45
CA PRO A 330 -14.27 23.77 -26.04
C PRO A 330 -13.00 22.92 -26.09
N PHE A 331 -11.81 23.51 -26.15
CA PHE A 331 -10.55 22.80 -26.09
C PHE A 331 -10.39 22.07 -24.74
N LEU A 332 -10.75 22.71 -23.62
CA LEU A 332 -10.67 22.10 -22.29
C LEU A 332 -11.65 20.93 -22.15
N GLU A 333 -12.86 21.06 -22.75
CA GLU A 333 -13.81 19.95 -22.76
C GLU A 333 -13.23 18.73 -23.48
N ARG A 334 -12.64 18.93 -24.66
CA ARG A 334 -12.00 17.86 -25.45
C ARG A 334 -10.77 17.29 -24.72
N LEU A 335 -9.95 18.15 -24.11
CA LEU A 335 -8.77 17.72 -23.35
C LEU A 335 -9.13 16.85 -22.16
N LEU A 336 -10.15 17.22 -21.39
CA LEU A 336 -10.64 16.42 -20.26
C LEU A 336 -11.21 15.08 -20.76
N ALA A 337 -12.05 15.09 -21.79
CA ALA A 337 -12.59 13.88 -22.40
C ALA A 337 -11.49 12.97 -22.94
N HIS A 338 -10.47 13.52 -23.61
CA HIS A 338 -9.31 12.77 -24.10
C HIS A 338 -8.56 12.08 -22.96
N ARG A 339 -8.34 12.77 -21.83
CA ARG A 339 -7.65 12.19 -20.68
C ARG A 339 -8.44 11.06 -20.03
N ASP A 340 -9.75 11.23 -19.89
CA ASP A 340 -10.61 10.21 -19.33
C ASP A 340 -10.66 8.96 -20.22
N SER A 341 -10.83 9.13 -21.53
CA SER A 341 -10.83 8.01 -22.48
C SER A 341 -9.45 7.34 -22.58
N THR A 342 -8.36 8.12 -22.54
CA THR A 342 -6.98 7.59 -22.53
C THR A 342 -6.71 6.77 -21.27
N LYS A 343 -7.13 7.24 -20.10
CA LYS A 343 -6.98 6.52 -18.83
C LYS A 343 -7.74 5.19 -18.86
N LEU A 344 -8.96 5.21 -19.38
CA LEU A 344 -9.78 3.99 -19.49
C LEU A 344 -9.18 3.01 -20.50
N ARG A 345 -8.70 3.49 -21.65
CA ARG A 345 -7.99 2.68 -22.66
C ARG A 345 -6.74 2.01 -22.07
N GLN A 346 -5.91 2.76 -21.32
CA GLN A 346 -4.72 2.22 -20.66
C GLN A 346 -5.07 1.17 -19.63
N MET A 347 -6.15 1.38 -18.86
CA MET A 347 -6.63 0.39 -17.91
C MET A 347 -7.08 -0.89 -18.62
N THR A 348 -7.86 -0.78 -19.70
CA THR A 348 -8.31 -1.90 -20.52
C THR A 348 -7.12 -2.67 -21.11
N GLU A 349 -6.11 -1.97 -21.62
CA GLU A 349 -4.86 -2.56 -22.12
C GLU A 349 -4.09 -3.32 -21.04
N THR A 350 -4.02 -2.74 -19.84
CA THR A 350 -3.36 -3.38 -18.69
C THR A 350 -4.06 -4.68 -18.30
N LEU A 351 -5.39 -4.68 -18.28
CA LEU A 351 -6.17 -5.89 -18.00
C LEU A 351 -5.98 -6.95 -19.09
N LEU A 352 -6.01 -6.57 -20.37
CA LEU A 352 -5.77 -7.48 -21.49
C LEU A 352 -4.40 -8.17 -21.39
N LYS A 353 -3.35 -7.40 -21.07
CA LYS A 353 -1.99 -7.92 -20.90
C LYS A 353 -1.81 -8.80 -19.67
N ALA A 354 -2.70 -8.67 -18.69
CA ALA A 354 -2.64 -9.42 -17.44
C ALA A 354 -3.40 -10.75 -17.50
N ILE A 355 -4.20 -10.99 -18.55
CA ILE A 355 -4.89 -12.27 -18.75
C ILE A 355 -3.84 -13.34 -19.07
N GLN A 356 -3.82 -14.40 -18.26
CA GLN A 356 -2.93 -15.54 -18.45
C GLN A 356 -3.56 -16.63 -19.35
N ASP A 357 -2.82 -17.70 -19.61
CA ASP A 357 -3.24 -18.79 -20.51
C ASP A 357 -4.51 -19.51 -20.07
N ASP A 358 -4.84 -19.45 -18.78
CA ASP A 358 -6.09 -19.99 -18.20
C ASP A 358 -7.31 -19.06 -18.38
N GLY A 359 -7.11 -17.88 -19.02
CA GLY A 359 -8.16 -16.88 -19.23
C GLY A 359 -8.48 -16.04 -17.98
N ARG A 360 -7.60 -16.04 -16.98
CA ARG A 360 -7.79 -15.33 -15.71
C ARG A 360 -6.72 -14.27 -15.47
N ILE A 361 -7.05 -13.32 -14.62
CA ILE A 361 -6.10 -12.35 -14.07
C ILE A 361 -5.78 -12.76 -12.63
N HIS A 362 -4.49 -12.90 -12.35
CA HIS A 362 -3.94 -13.22 -11.04
C HIS A 362 -3.27 -11.98 -10.45
N THR A 363 -4.08 -11.12 -9.85
CA THR A 363 -3.55 -9.94 -9.13
C THR A 363 -2.83 -10.37 -7.85
N ASN A 364 -1.94 -9.54 -7.35
CA ASN A 364 -1.35 -9.70 -6.02
C ASN A 364 -2.10 -8.82 -5.01
N TYR A 365 -2.55 -9.38 -3.90
CA TYR A 365 -3.16 -8.65 -2.79
C TYR A 365 -2.12 -8.39 -1.70
N SER A 366 -1.71 -7.15 -1.51
CA SER A 366 -0.75 -6.79 -0.47
C SER A 366 -1.45 -6.49 0.85
N GLN A 367 -1.04 -7.18 1.92
CA GLN A 367 -1.45 -6.89 3.30
C GLN A 367 -0.63 -5.75 3.91
N VAL A 368 0.55 -5.48 3.35
CA VAL A 368 1.52 -4.50 3.86
C VAL A 368 1.64 -3.25 2.98
N GLY A 369 0.80 -3.12 1.95
CA GLY A 369 0.87 -2.04 0.96
C GLY A 369 0.30 -0.70 1.42
N THR A 370 -0.37 -0.64 2.56
CA THR A 370 -0.95 0.59 3.11
C THR A 370 -0.61 0.74 4.59
N SER A 371 -0.57 1.96 5.10
CA SER A 371 -0.35 2.21 6.54
C SER A 371 -1.61 2.06 7.40
N THR A 372 -2.74 1.70 6.81
CA THR A 372 -4.06 1.72 7.47
C THR A 372 -4.66 0.33 7.69
N GLY A 373 -3.96 -0.75 7.36
CA GLY A 373 -4.49 -2.12 7.41
C GLY A 373 -5.41 -2.49 6.24
N ARG A 374 -5.61 -1.61 5.26
CA ARG A 374 -6.36 -1.96 4.05
C ARG A 374 -5.51 -2.79 3.11
N LEU A 375 -6.12 -3.78 2.46
CA LEU A 375 -5.49 -4.49 1.36
C LEU A 375 -5.30 -3.57 0.15
N SER A 376 -4.20 -3.71 -0.56
CA SER A 376 -4.02 -3.15 -1.90
C SER A 376 -3.95 -4.27 -2.94
N SER A 377 -4.28 -3.94 -4.20
CA SER A 377 -4.21 -4.86 -5.34
C SER A 377 -3.17 -4.34 -6.32
N GLU A 378 -2.28 -5.22 -6.76
CA GLU A 378 -1.12 -4.87 -7.58
C GLU A 378 -0.92 -5.89 -8.70
N SER A 379 -0.41 -5.43 -9.84
CA SER A 379 -0.01 -6.26 -10.98
C SER A 379 -1.10 -7.21 -11.54
N PRO A 380 -2.28 -6.67 -11.96
CA PRO A 380 -2.69 -5.28 -12.07
C PRO A 380 -3.49 -4.80 -10.84
N ASN A 381 -3.60 -3.48 -10.66
CA ASN A 381 -4.49 -2.92 -9.65
C ASN A 381 -5.95 -3.03 -10.09
N LEU A 382 -6.72 -3.93 -9.47
CA LEU A 382 -8.14 -4.16 -9.75
C LEU A 382 -9.07 -3.25 -8.92
N GLN A 383 -8.57 -2.55 -7.90
CA GLN A 383 -9.37 -1.68 -7.03
C GLN A 383 -9.73 -0.34 -7.68
N ASN A 384 -9.00 0.06 -8.72
CA ASN A 384 -9.18 1.35 -9.39
C ASN A 384 -10.16 1.31 -10.57
N ILE A 385 -10.83 0.19 -10.82
CA ILE A 385 -11.79 0.05 -11.92
C ILE A 385 -13.02 0.91 -11.62
N PRO A 386 -13.42 1.86 -12.52
CA PRO A 386 -14.53 2.76 -12.28
C PRO A 386 -15.85 2.01 -12.07
N ILE A 387 -16.68 2.50 -11.13
CA ILE A 387 -17.96 1.88 -10.79
C ILE A 387 -19.13 2.76 -11.22
N LYS A 388 -18.95 4.10 -11.17
CA LYS A 388 -20.05 5.06 -11.28
C LYS A 388 -20.41 5.47 -12.71
N THR A 389 -19.52 5.22 -13.68
CA THR A 389 -19.73 5.60 -15.07
C THR A 389 -20.20 4.41 -15.90
N ASP A 390 -21.01 4.63 -16.91
CA ASP A 390 -21.47 3.58 -17.84
C ASP A 390 -20.28 2.84 -18.49
N ARG A 391 -19.21 3.58 -18.81
CA ARG A 391 -17.96 3.03 -19.35
C ARG A 391 -17.25 2.13 -18.34
N GLY A 392 -17.21 2.53 -17.08
CA GLY A 392 -16.66 1.72 -16.00
C GLY A 392 -17.49 0.45 -15.76
N GLN A 393 -18.82 0.56 -15.79
CA GLN A 393 -19.70 -0.60 -15.69
C GLN A 393 -19.51 -1.56 -16.87
N ARG A 394 -19.33 -1.04 -18.07
CA ARG A 394 -19.01 -1.84 -19.25
C ARG A 394 -17.66 -2.56 -19.12
N LEU A 395 -16.63 -1.92 -18.55
CA LEU A 395 -15.36 -2.56 -18.25
C LEU A 395 -15.54 -3.68 -17.21
N ARG A 396 -16.33 -3.42 -16.18
CA ARG A 396 -16.63 -4.42 -15.15
C ARG A 396 -17.43 -5.63 -15.68
N SER A 397 -18.24 -5.46 -16.70
CA SER A 397 -18.99 -6.57 -17.31
C SER A 397 -18.10 -7.61 -18.02
N ALA A 398 -16.83 -7.27 -18.27
CA ALA A 398 -15.85 -8.21 -18.79
C ALA A 398 -15.31 -9.19 -17.72
N PHE A 399 -15.58 -8.96 -16.43
CA PHE A 399 -15.31 -9.92 -15.37
C PHE A 399 -16.43 -10.95 -15.34
N VAL A 400 -16.08 -12.21 -15.51
CA VAL A 400 -17.05 -13.31 -15.64
C VAL A 400 -16.76 -14.44 -14.64
N ALA A 401 -17.72 -15.31 -14.40
CA ALA A 401 -17.53 -16.45 -13.52
C ALA A 401 -16.44 -17.42 -14.01
N GLY A 402 -16.37 -17.62 -15.33
CA GLY A 402 -15.40 -18.52 -15.95
C GLY A 402 -15.69 -20.01 -15.73
N PRO A 403 -14.90 -20.88 -16.34
CA PRO A 403 -15.07 -22.33 -16.20
C PRO A 403 -14.99 -22.80 -14.74
N GLY A 404 -15.88 -23.70 -14.35
CA GLY A 404 -15.95 -24.24 -12.99
C GLY A 404 -16.81 -23.44 -12.01
N PHE A 405 -17.35 -22.28 -12.44
CA PHE A 405 -18.21 -21.42 -11.63
C PHE A 405 -19.48 -21.04 -12.39
N GLU A 406 -20.61 -20.90 -11.69
CA GLU A 406 -21.90 -20.57 -12.30
C GLU A 406 -22.14 -19.05 -12.33
N THR A 407 -21.67 -18.32 -11.29
CA THR A 407 -21.94 -16.89 -11.13
C THR A 407 -20.85 -16.20 -10.31
N LEU A 408 -20.78 -14.87 -10.42
CA LEU A 408 -20.04 -14.02 -9.50
C LEU A 408 -20.98 -13.52 -8.41
N LEU A 409 -20.64 -13.82 -7.15
CA LEU A 409 -21.30 -13.27 -5.99
C LEU A 409 -20.55 -12.04 -5.51
N THR A 410 -21.22 -10.89 -5.46
CA THR A 410 -20.71 -9.67 -4.83
C THR A 410 -21.42 -9.45 -3.49
N ALA A 411 -20.65 -9.29 -2.43
CA ALA A 411 -21.17 -8.95 -1.11
C ALA A 411 -20.36 -7.80 -0.52
N ASP A 412 -21.05 -6.82 0.07
CA ASP A 412 -20.42 -5.65 0.71
C ASP A 412 -21.16 -5.33 2.00
N TYR A 413 -20.41 -4.84 2.99
CA TYR A 413 -20.99 -4.40 4.25
C TYR A 413 -21.69 -3.06 4.08
N SER A 414 -22.93 -2.96 4.57
CA SER A 414 -23.66 -1.70 4.55
C SER A 414 -23.09 -0.71 5.57
N GLN A 415 -22.51 0.38 5.09
CA GLN A 415 -22.03 1.53 5.90
C GLN A 415 -21.09 1.12 7.04
N ILE A 416 -20.16 0.19 6.78
CA ILE A 416 -19.34 -0.42 7.84
C ILE A 416 -18.52 0.61 8.63
N GLU A 417 -17.92 1.60 7.96
CA GLU A 417 -17.13 2.63 8.63
C GLU A 417 -17.99 3.48 9.60
N MET A 418 -19.22 3.80 9.21
CA MET A 418 -20.14 4.54 10.07
C MET A 418 -20.62 3.72 11.26
N ARG A 419 -20.76 2.39 11.10
CA ARG A 419 -21.07 1.46 12.20
C ARG A 419 -19.90 1.33 13.16
N ILE A 420 -18.68 1.24 12.65
CA ILE A 420 -17.46 1.24 13.46
C ILE A 420 -17.33 2.57 14.20
N MET A 421 -17.56 3.68 13.51
CA MET A 421 -17.55 5.00 14.15
C MET A 421 -18.61 5.11 15.27
N ALA A 422 -19.82 4.61 15.05
CA ALA A 422 -20.86 4.58 16.08
C ALA A 422 -20.41 3.78 17.32
N HIS A 423 -19.74 2.64 17.10
CA HIS A 423 -19.20 1.81 18.18
C HIS A 423 -18.06 2.51 18.94
N LEU A 424 -17.04 3.01 18.22
CA LEU A 424 -15.86 3.62 18.81
C LEU A 424 -16.15 4.95 19.51
N SER A 425 -17.07 5.75 18.97
CA SER A 425 -17.46 7.04 19.55
C SER A 425 -18.54 6.93 20.63
N GLU A 426 -19.16 5.76 20.78
CA GLU A 426 -20.33 5.53 21.65
C GLU A 426 -21.42 6.60 21.44
N ASP A 427 -21.56 7.10 20.19
CA ASP A 427 -22.53 8.12 19.86
C ASP A 427 -23.95 7.56 19.85
N GLU A 428 -24.74 7.97 20.83
CA GLU A 428 -26.12 7.48 21.01
C GLU A 428 -26.99 7.75 19.77
N GLY A 429 -26.77 8.89 19.10
CA GLY A 429 -27.51 9.27 17.91
C GLY A 429 -27.23 8.35 16.71
N LEU A 430 -25.95 7.98 16.50
CA LEU A 430 -25.56 7.02 15.46
C LEU A 430 -26.03 5.60 15.80
N ILE A 431 -25.85 5.17 17.04
CA ILE A 431 -26.26 3.82 17.50
C ILE A 431 -27.77 3.64 17.32
N GLU A 432 -28.57 4.63 17.76
CA GLU A 432 -30.02 4.56 17.65
C GLU A 432 -30.48 4.59 16.18
N ALA A 433 -29.88 5.43 15.34
CA ALA A 433 -30.20 5.48 13.92
C ALA A 433 -29.97 4.13 13.23
N PHE A 434 -28.88 3.42 13.56
CA PHE A 434 -28.66 2.06 13.05
C PHE A 434 -29.64 1.02 13.64
N ARG A 435 -30.02 1.17 14.91
CA ARG A 435 -30.99 0.24 15.57
C ARG A 435 -32.36 0.31 14.93
N ILE A 436 -32.85 1.51 14.62
CA ILE A 436 -34.16 1.71 13.99
C ILE A 436 -34.13 1.57 12.47
N GLY A 437 -32.94 1.34 11.87
CA GLY A 437 -32.78 1.20 10.43
C GLY A 437 -32.91 2.50 9.64
N GLU A 438 -32.67 3.65 10.28
CA GLU A 438 -32.71 4.96 9.64
C GLU A 438 -31.58 5.09 8.60
N ASP A 439 -31.91 5.61 7.42
CA ASP A 439 -30.90 6.01 6.45
C ASP A 439 -30.23 7.31 6.87
N LEU A 440 -29.08 7.21 7.52
CA LEU A 440 -28.31 8.35 8.01
C LEU A 440 -28.07 9.42 6.94
N HIS A 441 -27.85 9.03 5.71
CA HIS A 441 -27.58 9.96 4.63
C HIS A 441 -28.83 10.69 4.17
N ASN A 442 -29.99 10.05 4.24
CA ASN A 442 -31.27 10.71 3.98
C ASN A 442 -31.63 11.66 5.12
N PHE A 443 -31.44 11.25 6.37
CA PHE A 443 -31.69 12.09 7.54
C PHE A 443 -30.83 13.36 7.52
N VAL A 444 -29.52 13.21 7.37
CA VAL A 444 -28.59 14.35 7.28
C VAL A 444 -28.87 15.19 6.04
N GLY A 445 -29.25 14.55 4.93
CA GLY A 445 -29.60 15.22 3.69
C GLY A 445 -30.88 16.07 3.80
N ALA A 446 -31.91 15.54 4.44
CA ALA A 446 -33.15 16.27 4.70
C ALA A 446 -32.87 17.56 5.46
N ARG A 447 -32.06 17.48 6.50
CA ARG A 447 -31.71 18.64 7.33
C ARG A 447 -30.80 19.63 6.58
N LEU A 448 -29.82 19.13 5.81
CA LEU A 448 -28.92 19.95 5.02
C LEU A 448 -29.63 20.77 3.94
N TYR A 449 -30.59 20.15 3.26
CA TYR A 449 -31.28 20.76 2.15
C TYR A 449 -32.65 21.36 2.55
N GLY A 450 -33.07 21.22 3.82
CA GLY A 450 -34.35 21.72 4.33
C GLY A 450 -35.55 21.05 3.68
N VAL A 451 -35.45 19.76 3.38
CA VAL A 451 -36.51 18.94 2.75
C VAL A 451 -36.91 17.79 3.68
N GLU A 452 -38.05 17.14 3.41
CA GLU A 452 -38.41 15.92 4.12
C GLU A 452 -37.46 14.76 3.73
N PRO A 453 -37.21 13.76 4.62
CA PRO A 453 -36.34 12.63 4.32
C PRO A 453 -36.70 11.86 3.05
N SER A 454 -37.99 11.78 2.73
CA SER A 454 -38.52 11.17 1.48
C SER A 454 -38.15 11.93 0.20
N ASP A 455 -37.86 13.24 0.33
CA ASP A 455 -37.59 14.14 -0.79
C ASP A 455 -36.09 14.30 -1.06
N VAL A 456 -35.25 13.63 -0.29
CA VAL A 456 -33.80 13.60 -0.50
C VAL A 456 -33.48 12.83 -1.79
N THR A 457 -33.05 13.55 -2.80
CA THR A 457 -32.69 12.96 -4.09
C THR A 457 -31.41 12.10 -3.99
N GLY A 458 -31.20 11.18 -4.92
CA GLY A 458 -29.98 10.36 -4.99
C GLY A 458 -28.69 11.20 -5.07
N GLN A 459 -28.75 12.37 -5.73
CA GLN A 459 -27.62 13.31 -5.80
C GLN A 459 -27.35 13.98 -4.46
N MET A 460 -28.36 14.43 -3.73
CA MET A 460 -28.26 14.98 -2.39
C MET A 460 -27.66 13.93 -1.43
N ARG A 461 -28.22 12.73 -1.45
CA ARG A 461 -27.75 11.60 -0.65
C ARG A 461 -26.28 11.27 -0.91
N SER A 462 -25.85 11.27 -2.18
CA SER A 462 -24.46 11.03 -2.56
C SER A 462 -23.50 12.08 -2.00
N LYS A 463 -23.90 13.38 -2.04
CA LYS A 463 -23.11 14.48 -1.48
C LYS A 463 -23.00 14.35 0.05
N VAL A 464 -24.10 14.04 0.73
CA VAL A 464 -24.13 13.82 2.19
C VAL A 464 -23.28 12.63 2.58
N LYS A 465 -23.35 11.54 1.81
CA LYS A 465 -22.48 10.38 2.02
C LYS A 465 -21.00 10.79 1.97
N ALA A 466 -20.59 11.52 0.94
CA ALA A 466 -19.22 12.01 0.80
C ALA A 466 -18.79 12.93 1.96
N MET A 467 -19.71 13.79 2.45
CA MET A 467 -19.48 14.63 3.61
C MET A 467 -19.30 13.82 4.89
N SER A 468 -20.22 12.91 5.21
CA SER A 468 -20.19 12.13 6.46
C SER A 468 -18.89 11.34 6.58
N TYR A 469 -18.48 10.68 5.49
CA TYR A 469 -17.19 9.99 5.45
C TYR A 469 -16.01 10.97 5.56
N GLY A 470 -16.06 12.10 4.83
CA GLY A 470 -15.00 13.10 4.88
C GLY A 470 -14.80 13.67 6.29
N LEU A 471 -15.87 13.94 7.03
CA LEU A 471 -15.79 14.44 8.41
C LEU A 471 -15.17 13.42 9.36
N VAL A 472 -15.53 12.15 9.22
CA VAL A 472 -14.95 11.05 10.00
C VAL A 472 -13.44 10.91 9.75
N TYR A 473 -12.99 11.19 8.52
CA TYR A 473 -11.59 11.19 8.14
C TYR A 473 -10.88 12.55 8.30
N GLY A 474 -11.45 13.48 9.06
CA GLY A 474 -10.83 14.75 9.40
C GLY A 474 -10.86 15.81 8.29
N LEU A 475 -11.84 15.75 7.40
CA LEU A 475 -12.01 16.76 6.35
C LEU A 475 -12.23 18.15 6.96
N SER A 476 -11.41 19.13 6.57
CA SER A 476 -11.53 20.52 7.05
C SER A 476 -12.73 21.25 6.42
N GLU A 477 -13.14 22.38 7.03
CA GLU A 477 -14.16 23.28 6.49
C GLU A 477 -13.88 23.67 5.03
N PHE A 478 -12.63 23.96 4.72
CA PHE A 478 -12.19 24.28 3.36
C PHE A 478 -12.34 23.08 2.40
N GLY A 479 -11.93 21.89 2.85
CA GLY A 479 -12.07 20.66 2.07
C GLY A 479 -13.55 20.33 1.79
N LEU A 480 -14.40 20.48 2.80
CA LEU A 480 -15.85 20.27 2.69
C LEU A 480 -16.50 21.28 1.72
N GLY A 481 -16.13 22.57 1.86
CA GLY A 481 -16.64 23.62 0.96
C GLY A 481 -16.33 23.33 -0.50
N ARG A 482 -15.09 22.92 -0.81
CA ARG A 482 -14.69 22.49 -2.16
C ARG A 482 -15.46 21.26 -2.64
N GLN A 483 -15.57 20.24 -1.80
CA GLN A 483 -16.21 18.97 -2.19
C GLN A 483 -17.69 19.12 -2.51
N LEU A 484 -18.39 19.95 -1.73
CA LEU A 484 -19.82 20.21 -1.90
C LEU A 484 -20.13 21.39 -2.82
N ARG A 485 -19.11 22.17 -3.21
CA ARG A 485 -19.24 23.43 -3.97
C ARG A 485 -20.12 24.46 -3.25
N ILE A 486 -19.84 24.64 -1.95
CA ILE A 486 -20.49 25.61 -1.07
C ILE A 486 -19.45 26.55 -0.46
N THR A 487 -19.94 27.68 0.10
CA THR A 487 -19.05 28.65 0.76
C THR A 487 -18.46 28.08 2.05
N GLY A 488 -17.29 28.59 2.48
CA GLY A 488 -16.69 28.19 3.75
C GLY A 488 -17.60 28.42 4.95
N LYS A 489 -18.44 29.46 4.93
CA LYS A 489 -19.44 29.73 5.98
C LYS A 489 -20.51 28.64 6.03
N GLU A 490 -21.03 28.23 4.89
CA GLU A 490 -22.01 27.15 4.79
C GLU A 490 -21.39 25.81 5.19
N ALA A 491 -20.14 25.53 4.78
CA ALA A 491 -19.43 24.33 5.16
C ALA A 491 -19.24 24.26 6.69
N LYS A 492 -18.84 25.37 7.31
CA LYS A 492 -18.69 25.48 8.76
C LYS A 492 -20.00 25.24 9.50
N GLN A 493 -21.09 25.85 9.04
CA GLN A 493 -22.42 25.67 9.64
C GLN A 493 -22.85 24.19 9.54
N LEU A 494 -22.65 23.58 8.38
CA LEU A 494 -22.98 22.19 8.14
C LEU A 494 -22.18 21.22 9.02
N MET A 495 -20.89 21.48 9.23
CA MET A 495 -20.06 20.70 10.16
C MET A 495 -20.56 20.86 11.60
N SER A 496 -20.92 22.08 12.01
CA SER A 496 -21.52 22.33 13.33
C SER A 496 -22.81 21.54 13.52
N ASP A 497 -23.74 21.63 12.56
CA ASP A 497 -25.03 20.91 12.62
C ASP A 497 -24.84 19.37 12.68
N TYR A 498 -23.84 18.86 11.96
CA TYR A 498 -23.48 17.43 12.00
C TYR A 498 -22.97 17.02 13.39
N PHE A 499 -22.02 17.77 13.95
CA PHE A 499 -21.44 17.46 15.26
C PHE A 499 -22.37 17.79 16.43
N ASP A 500 -23.31 18.73 16.27
CA ASP A 500 -24.38 18.95 17.24
C ASP A 500 -25.32 17.75 17.34
N ARG A 501 -25.54 17.07 16.21
CA ARG A 501 -26.35 15.84 16.17
C ARG A 501 -25.56 14.61 16.66
N PHE A 502 -24.27 14.55 16.33
CA PHE A 502 -23.36 13.42 16.59
C PHE A 502 -22.18 13.89 17.47
N GLY A 503 -22.49 14.37 18.67
CA GLY A 503 -21.50 14.94 19.59
C GLY A 503 -20.49 13.91 20.12
N GLY A 504 -20.87 12.63 20.18
CA GLY A 504 -19.98 11.52 20.51
C GLY A 504 -18.86 11.38 19.49
N VAL A 505 -19.19 11.47 18.20
CA VAL A 505 -18.19 11.43 17.11
C VAL A 505 -17.17 12.55 17.25
N LYS A 506 -17.64 13.78 17.54
CA LYS A 506 -16.73 14.92 17.74
C LYS A 506 -15.76 14.67 18.90
N ARG A 507 -16.28 14.26 20.05
CA ARG A 507 -15.44 13.96 21.23
C ARG A 507 -14.40 12.89 20.94
N TYR A 508 -14.81 11.82 20.26
CA TYR A 508 -13.91 10.74 19.88
C TYR A 508 -12.78 11.23 18.95
N LEU A 509 -13.12 11.98 17.89
CA LEU A 509 -12.13 12.55 16.98
C LEU A 509 -11.16 13.52 17.68
N ASP A 510 -11.68 14.38 18.56
CA ASP A 510 -10.85 15.30 19.36
C ASP A 510 -9.87 14.52 20.28
N THR A 511 -10.29 13.36 20.82
CA THR A 511 -9.45 12.51 21.68
C THR A 511 -8.36 11.78 20.90
N VAL A 512 -8.67 11.30 19.69
CA VAL A 512 -7.69 10.56 18.85
C VAL A 512 -6.56 11.46 18.34
N VAL A 513 -6.81 12.78 18.26
CA VAL A 513 -5.79 13.75 17.80
C VAL A 513 -4.86 14.21 18.93
N GLN A 514 -5.27 14.04 20.20
CA GLN A 514 -4.45 14.35 21.38
C GLN A 514 -3.45 13.24 21.69
#